data_2fb735b207eef23daa3eeba3af6616f6
#
_entry.id   2fb735b207eef23daa3eeba3af6616f6
#
_cell.length_a   1.000
_cell.length_b   1.000
_cell.length_c   1.000
_cell.angle_alpha   90.00
_cell.angle_beta   90.00
_cell.angle_gamma   90.00
#
_symmetry.space_group_name_H-M   'P 1'
#
loop_
_entity.id
_entity.type
_entity.pdbx_description
1 polymer ?
#
loop_
_entity_poly.entity_id
_entity_poly.type
_entity_poly.pdbx_seq_one_letter_code
_entity_poly.pdbx_strand_id
1 'polypeptide(L)'
;LDYEDGVEGIDTQELYDNPQRLEMIARYIVDTHDTKTKNREFTAMFCVSSVDTLTQYYELFEKVQAEKQQQDEAEGRLFKPLTIATIFSYGANEAVENNDQNGLIQEESTDAPNQINQSSRDKLDRYIANYNAQFGTNYNSGDGFYAYYRDIADRVKKKQIDILLVVNMFLTGFDSKPLNTL
;
A
#
# COMPACT_ATOMS: atom_id res chain seq x y z
N LEU A 1 13.45 -32.46 -4.01
CA LEU A 1 13.07 -32.47 -2.60
C LEU A 1 11.96 -31.42 -2.45
N ASP A 2 10.72 -31.91 -2.60
CA ASP A 2 9.50 -31.11 -2.42
C ASP A 2 9.29 -30.86 -0.93
N TYR A 3 9.48 -29.63 -0.50
CA TYR A 3 9.07 -29.16 0.82
C TYR A 3 7.66 -28.55 0.72
N GLU A 4 6.68 -29.37 0.41
CA GLU A 4 5.27 -29.11 0.62
C GLU A 4 4.77 -29.93 1.83
N ASP A 5 5.44 -29.84 2.95
CA ASP A 5 4.87 -30.31 4.22
C ASP A 5 4.28 -29.10 4.97
N GLY A 6 3.15 -28.62 4.46
CA GLY A 6 2.24 -27.85 5.29
C GLY A 6 1.78 -28.72 6.46
N VAL A 7 1.86 -28.21 7.68
CA VAL A 7 1.36 -28.90 8.87
C VAL A 7 -0.11 -29.24 8.62
N GLU A 8 -0.43 -30.53 8.56
CA GLU A 8 -1.77 -31.03 8.28
C GLU A 8 -2.75 -30.43 9.29
N GLY A 9 -3.74 -29.67 8.80
CA GLY A 9 -4.79 -29.06 9.63
C GLY A 9 -4.67 -27.56 9.91
N ILE A 10 -3.67 -26.85 9.34
CA ILE A 10 -3.63 -25.39 9.40
C ILE A 10 -4.15 -24.83 8.06
N ASP A 11 -5.28 -24.12 8.11
CA ASP A 11 -5.72 -23.29 6.99
C ASP A 11 -4.78 -22.08 6.89
N THR A 12 -3.89 -22.13 5.91
CA THR A 12 -2.92 -21.06 5.67
C THR A 12 -3.60 -19.74 5.32
N GLN A 13 -4.77 -19.78 4.68
CA GLN A 13 -5.56 -18.59 4.37
C GLN A 13 -6.08 -17.92 5.65
N GLU A 14 -6.67 -18.71 6.56
CA GLU A 14 -7.13 -18.22 7.87
C GLU A 14 -5.97 -17.62 8.68
N LEU A 15 -4.78 -18.23 8.60
CA LEU A 15 -3.59 -17.70 9.26
C LEU A 15 -3.16 -16.34 8.65
N TYR A 16 -3.20 -16.19 7.32
CA TYR A 16 -2.81 -14.93 6.67
C TYR A 16 -3.80 -13.81 6.91
N ASP A 17 -5.09 -14.11 7.00
CA ASP A 17 -6.17 -13.13 7.19
C ASP A 17 -6.50 -12.87 8.67
N ASN A 18 -5.76 -13.46 9.62
CA ASN A 18 -5.98 -13.28 11.04
C ASN A 18 -5.77 -11.80 11.46
N PRO A 19 -6.82 -11.11 11.96
CA PRO A 19 -6.75 -9.69 12.28
C PRO A 19 -5.69 -9.33 13.34
N GLN A 20 -5.47 -10.21 14.30
CA GLN A 20 -4.47 -10.00 15.35
C GLN A 20 -3.05 -10.05 14.76
N ARG A 21 -2.81 -10.97 13.84
CA ARG A 21 -1.54 -11.08 13.14
C ARG A 21 -1.28 -9.84 12.28
N LEU A 22 -2.28 -9.36 11.53
CA LEU A 22 -2.16 -8.15 10.71
C LEU A 22 -1.84 -6.92 11.58
N GLU A 23 -2.53 -6.77 12.72
CA GLU A 23 -2.26 -5.68 13.65
C GLU A 23 -0.85 -5.77 14.27
N MET A 24 -0.38 -6.95 14.64
CA MET A 24 0.98 -7.14 15.13
C MET A 24 2.03 -6.76 14.10
N ILE A 25 1.81 -7.10 12.82
CA ILE A 25 2.69 -6.72 11.72
C ILE A 25 2.69 -5.20 11.54
N ALA A 26 1.51 -4.56 11.51
CA ALA A 26 1.41 -3.11 11.38
C ALA A 26 2.13 -2.38 12.53
N ARG A 27 1.96 -2.82 13.77
CA ARG A 27 2.67 -2.29 14.95
C ARG A 27 4.18 -2.44 14.81
N TYR A 28 4.63 -3.65 14.47
CA TYR A 28 6.06 -3.91 14.26
C TYR A 28 6.66 -2.99 13.20
N ILE A 29 5.98 -2.79 12.07
CA ILE A 29 6.44 -1.90 11.01
C ILE A 29 6.53 -0.46 11.52
N VAL A 30 5.48 0.07 12.15
CA VAL A 30 5.47 1.45 12.69
C VAL A 30 6.57 1.65 13.73
N ASP A 31 6.80 0.68 14.62
CA ASP A 31 7.79 0.78 15.69
C ASP A 31 9.23 0.67 15.19
N THR A 32 9.46 -0.10 14.14
CA THR A 32 10.83 -0.37 13.65
C THR A 32 11.19 0.39 12.38
N HIS A 33 10.25 1.11 11.78
CA HIS A 33 10.44 1.80 10.50
C HIS A 33 11.69 2.66 10.46
N ASP A 34 11.86 3.56 11.42
CA ASP A 34 13.00 4.48 11.44
C ASP A 34 14.33 3.72 11.54
N THR A 35 14.37 2.64 12.32
CA THR A 35 15.57 1.79 12.43
C THR A 35 15.86 1.07 11.11
N LYS A 36 14.83 0.50 10.47
CA LYS A 36 14.98 -0.27 9.22
C LYS A 36 15.29 0.60 8.02
N THR A 37 14.84 1.85 8.02
CA THR A 37 15.02 2.81 6.92
C THR A 37 16.14 3.83 7.19
N LYS A 38 16.98 3.60 8.21
CA LYS A 38 18.06 4.53 8.63
C LYS A 38 17.54 5.95 8.86
N ASN A 39 16.56 6.09 9.75
CA ASN A 39 15.90 7.35 10.06
C ASN A 39 15.26 8.00 8.82
N ARG A 40 14.52 7.22 8.05
CA ARG A 40 13.78 7.64 6.83
C ARG A 40 14.70 8.11 5.69
N GLU A 41 15.93 7.61 5.66
CA GLU A 41 16.77 7.78 4.46
C GLU A 41 16.27 6.95 3.28
N PHE A 42 15.46 5.94 3.53
CA PHE A 42 14.85 5.08 2.52
C PHE A 42 13.33 5.05 2.69
N THR A 43 12.62 4.99 1.57
CA THR A 43 11.20 4.65 1.55
C THR A 43 11.05 3.14 1.65
N ALA A 44 10.15 2.66 2.51
CA ALA A 44 9.79 1.26 2.58
C ALA A 44 8.70 0.95 1.54
N MET A 45 8.86 -0.16 0.79
CA MET A 45 7.79 -0.72 -0.03
C MET A 45 7.16 -1.91 0.70
N PHE A 46 5.86 -1.84 0.92
CA PHE A 46 5.10 -2.93 1.53
C PHE A 46 4.11 -3.50 0.51
N CYS A 47 4.39 -4.73 0.07
CA CYS A 47 3.61 -5.42 -0.93
C CYS A 47 2.62 -6.38 -0.27
N VAL A 48 1.38 -6.35 -0.73
CA VAL A 48 0.30 -7.23 -0.26
C VAL A 48 -0.33 -7.98 -1.44
N SER A 49 -1.04 -9.05 -1.14
CA SER A 49 -1.62 -9.96 -2.13
C SER A 49 -2.87 -9.43 -2.80
N SER A 50 -3.65 -8.57 -2.13
CA SER A 50 -4.95 -8.11 -2.62
C SER A 50 -5.25 -6.67 -2.19
N VAL A 51 -6.23 -6.05 -2.87
CA VAL A 51 -6.76 -4.72 -2.51
C VAL A 51 -7.44 -4.76 -1.14
N ASP A 52 -8.08 -5.87 -0.78
CA ASP A 52 -8.72 -6.00 0.54
C ASP A 52 -7.68 -6.05 1.65
N THR A 53 -6.61 -6.80 1.48
CA THR A 53 -5.48 -6.82 2.42
C THR A 53 -4.79 -5.45 2.50
N LEU A 54 -4.64 -4.74 1.37
CA LEU A 54 -4.12 -3.37 1.35
C LEU A 54 -5.00 -2.44 2.19
N THR A 55 -6.32 -2.53 2.03
CA THR A 55 -7.27 -1.72 2.80
C THR A 55 -7.13 -1.97 4.31
N GLN A 56 -7.06 -3.24 4.72
CA GLN A 56 -6.89 -3.60 6.12
C GLN A 56 -5.59 -3.04 6.71
N TYR A 57 -4.46 -3.15 5.99
CA TYR A 57 -3.20 -2.59 6.46
C TYR A 57 -3.20 -1.06 6.49
N TYR A 58 -3.84 -0.41 5.52
CA TYR A 58 -3.94 1.04 5.53
C TYR A 58 -4.68 1.54 6.78
N GLU A 59 -5.82 0.95 7.10
CA GLU A 59 -6.60 1.27 8.29
C GLU A 59 -5.87 0.91 9.60
N LEU A 60 -5.15 -0.20 9.61
CA LEU A 60 -4.31 -0.58 10.75
C LEU A 60 -3.15 0.40 10.96
N PHE A 61 -2.50 0.87 9.92
CA PHE A 61 -1.46 1.88 10.03
C PHE A 61 -2.01 3.21 10.57
N GLU A 62 -3.19 3.66 10.09
CA GLU A 62 -3.84 4.85 10.64
C GLU A 62 -4.14 4.68 12.14
N LYS A 63 -4.75 3.56 12.53
CA LYS A 63 -5.06 3.22 13.92
C LYS A 63 -3.81 3.20 14.81
N VAL A 64 -2.80 2.42 14.42
CA VAL A 64 -1.58 2.24 15.21
C VAL A 64 -0.82 3.55 15.37
N GLN A 65 -0.75 4.37 14.34
CA GLN A 65 -0.11 5.68 14.43
C GLN A 65 -0.87 6.64 15.35
N ALA A 66 -2.21 6.65 15.31
CA ALA A 66 -3.03 7.46 16.19
C ALA A 66 -2.85 7.05 17.67
N GLU A 67 -2.83 5.75 17.96
CA GLU A 67 -2.56 5.22 19.31
C GLU A 67 -1.16 5.62 19.80
N LYS A 68 -0.15 5.48 18.93
CA LYS A 68 1.23 5.84 19.26
C LYS A 68 1.39 7.34 19.49
N GLN A 69 0.74 8.16 18.69
CA GLN A 69 0.73 9.61 18.91
C GLN A 69 0.15 9.97 20.28
N GLN A 70 -0.99 9.40 20.66
CA GLN A 70 -1.60 9.63 21.97
C GLN A 70 -0.69 9.20 23.12
N GLN A 71 -0.04 8.05 22.98
CA GLN A 71 0.89 7.55 23.98
C GLN A 71 2.11 8.47 24.10
N ASP A 72 2.74 8.86 23.01
CA ASP A 72 3.92 9.71 23.01
C ASP A 72 3.59 11.12 23.55
N GLU A 73 2.44 11.68 23.20
CA GLU A 73 1.97 12.96 23.75
C GLU A 73 1.76 12.88 25.27
N ALA A 74 1.18 11.78 25.77
CA ALA A 74 1.00 11.57 27.21
C ALA A 74 2.33 11.45 27.97
N GLU A 75 3.37 10.96 27.31
CA GLU A 75 4.71 10.83 27.85
C GLU A 75 5.62 12.03 27.54
N GLY A 76 5.09 13.08 26.92
CA GLY A 76 5.83 14.30 26.56
C GLY A 76 6.85 14.10 25.42
N ARG A 77 6.67 13.06 24.61
CA ARG A 77 7.48 12.79 23.44
C ARG A 77 6.82 13.32 22.17
N LEU A 78 7.63 13.68 21.19
CA LEU A 78 7.16 14.08 19.87
C LEU A 78 7.06 12.84 18.96
N PHE A 79 5.86 12.47 18.58
CA PHE A 79 5.63 11.48 17.54
C PHE A 79 5.63 12.15 16.16
N LYS A 80 6.39 11.59 15.23
CA LYS A 80 6.37 12.00 13.84
C LYS A 80 5.68 10.90 13.03
N PRO A 81 4.44 11.12 12.56
CA PRO A 81 3.72 10.10 11.80
C PRO A 81 4.45 9.72 10.52
N LEU A 82 4.26 8.48 10.08
CA LEU A 82 4.74 7.99 8.79
C LEU A 82 3.80 8.43 7.69
N THR A 83 4.39 8.95 6.62
CA THR A 83 3.67 9.28 5.40
C THR A 83 3.45 8.03 4.56
N ILE A 84 2.20 7.62 4.39
CA ILE A 84 1.82 6.41 3.67
C ILE A 84 1.11 6.80 2.38
N ALA A 85 1.56 6.26 1.26
CA ALA A 85 0.87 6.35 -0.01
C ALA A 85 0.51 4.95 -0.51
N THR A 86 -0.57 4.85 -1.27
CA THR A 86 -1.04 3.58 -1.83
C THR A 86 -1.09 3.68 -3.34
N ILE A 87 -0.81 2.57 -4.01
CA ILE A 87 -1.00 2.47 -5.44
C ILE A 87 -1.40 1.05 -5.81
N PHE A 88 -2.50 0.93 -6.57
CA PHE A 88 -2.99 -0.32 -7.13
C PHE A 88 -3.88 -0.04 -8.35
N SER A 89 -4.07 -1.04 -9.21
CA SER A 89 -5.01 -0.96 -10.33
C SER A 89 -6.38 -1.51 -9.90
N TYR A 90 -7.44 -0.90 -10.37
CA TYR A 90 -8.81 -1.33 -10.08
C TYR A 90 -9.46 -2.14 -11.22
N GLY A 91 -8.66 -2.82 -12.01
CA GLY A 91 -9.12 -3.81 -12.99
C GLY A 91 -9.36 -3.24 -14.39
N ALA A 92 -8.72 -3.88 -15.33
CA ALA A 92 -8.80 -3.58 -16.73
C ALA A 92 -10.07 -4.21 -17.33
N ASN A 93 -11.12 -3.42 -17.52
CA ASN A 93 -12.07 -3.65 -18.58
C ASN A 93 -12.68 -2.35 -19.11
N GLU A 94 -12.06 -1.21 -18.88
CA GLU A 94 -12.22 -0.11 -19.82
C GLU A 94 -11.09 -0.27 -20.83
N ALA A 95 -11.47 -0.72 -22.03
CA ALA A 95 -10.62 -0.69 -23.21
C ALA A 95 -10.13 0.75 -23.38
N VAL A 96 -8.96 1.05 -22.85
CA VAL A 96 -8.22 2.21 -23.28
C VAL A 96 -7.73 1.87 -24.68
N GLU A 97 -8.50 2.29 -25.68
CA GLU A 97 -7.98 2.53 -27.01
C GLU A 97 -6.89 3.59 -26.88
N ASN A 98 -5.72 3.19 -26.45
CA ASN A 98 -4.49 3.90 -26.75
C ASN A 98 -3.32 2.95 -26.61
N ASN A 99 -2.81 2.66 -27.76
CA ASN A 99 -1.62 1.95 -28.13
C ASN A 99 -0.40 2.59 -27.47
N ASP A 100 -0.06 2.14 -26.24
CA ASP A 100 1.29 2.27 -25.71
C ASP A 100 1.60 1.05 -24.84
N GLN A 101 2.53 0.27 -25.35
CA GLN A 101 3.06 -0.96 -24.81
C GLN A 101 3.76 -0.69 -23.47
N ASN A 102 3.04 -0.86 -22.37
CA ASN A 102 3.66 -1.14 -21.08
C ASN A 102 2.77 -2.13 -20.33
N GLY A 103 3.25 -3.36 -20.26
CA GLY A 103 2.55 -4.53 -19.78
C GLY A 103 2.03 -4.41 -18.36
N LEU A 104 0.78 -4.03 -18.24
CA LEU A 104 -0.03 -4.27 -17.05
C LEU A 104 -0.65 -5.66 -17.20
N ILE A 105 -0.17 -6.60 -16.42
CA ILE A 105 -0.65 -7.98 -16.44
C ILE A 105 -2.05 -7.99 -15.80
N GLN A 106 -3.03 -8.49 -16.56
CA GLN A 106 -4.36 -8.80 -16.08
C GLN A 106 -4.31 -9.97 -15.10
N GLU A 107 -4.73 -9.77 -13.86
CA GLU A 107 -5.15 -10.89 -13.02
C GLU A 107 -6.62 -11.21 -13.32
N GLU A 108 -6.87 -12.42 -13.78
CA GLU A 108 -8.20 -12.98 -13.99
C GLU A 108 -8.86 -13.27 -12.62
N SER A 109 -9.73 -12.37 -12.19
CA SER A 109 -10.71 -12.71 -11.16
C SER A 109 -12.06 -12.98 -11.84
N THR A 110 -12.52 -14.21 -11.76
CA THR A 110 -13.66 -14.76 -12.52
C THR A 110 -15.03 -14.50 -11.88
N ASP A 111 -15.15 -13.74 -10.79
CA ASP A 111 -16.43 -13.48 -10.12
C ASP A 111 -16.85 -12.01 -10.16
N ALA A 112 -17.90 -11.74 -10.90
CA ALA A 112 -18.64 -10.46 -10.98
C ALA A 112 -17.78 -9.19 -11.18
N PRO A 113 -17.19 -8.97 -12.36
CA PRO A 113 -16.19 -7.93 -12.59
C PRO A 113 -16.63 -6.50 -12.23
N ASN A 114 -17.89 -6.14 -12.43
CA ASN A 114 -18.35 -4.76 -12.29
C ASN A 114 -18.50 -4.29 -10.83
N GLN A 115 -18.88 -5.15 -9.90
CA GLN A 115 -19.07 -4.74 -8.49
C GLN A 115 -17.74 -4.64 -7.73
N ILE A 116 -16.83 -5.58 -7.97
CA ILE A 116 -15.49 -5.58 -7.37
C ILE A 116 -14.69 -4.38 -7.86
N ASN A 117 -14.76 -4.08 -9.15
CA ASN A 117 -14.07 -2.94 -9.74
C ASN A 117 -14.55 -1.60 -9.18
N GLN A 118 -15.87 -1.42 -8.99
CA GLN A 118 -16.42 -0.21 -8.40
C GLN A 118 -15.96 -0.02 -6.95
N SER A 119 -16.03 -1.06 -6.13
CA SER A 119 -15.55 -1.00 -4.75
C SER A 119 -14.06 -0.68 -4.65
N SER A 120 -13.23 -1.28 -5.50
CA SER A 120 -11.79 -0.99 -5.54
C SER A 120 -11.50 0.43 -6.00
N ARG A 121 -12.30 0.97 -6.94
CA ARG A 121 -12.20 2.35 -7.38
C ARG A 121 -12.56 3.33 -6.26
N ASP A 122 -13.66 3.08 -5.55
CA ASP A 122 -14.10 3.93 -4.43
C ASP A 122 -13.03 3.97 -3.31
N LYS A 123 -12.39 2.82 -3.04
CA LYS A 123 -11.26 2.76 -2.10
C LYS A 123 -10.07 3.59 -2.60
N LEU A 124 -9.71 3.45 -3.87
CA LEU A 124 -8.63 4.22 -4.47
C LEU A 124 -8.91 5.73 -4.43
N ASP A 125 -10.13 6.16 -4.75
CA ASP A 125 -10.53 7.56 -4.67
C ASP A 125 -10.39 8.12 -3.25
N ARG A 126 -10.76 7.35 -2.22
CA ARG A 126 -10.55 7.72 -0.82
C ARG A 126 -9.05 7.93 -0.50
N TYR A 127 -8.19 7.03 -0.94
CA TYR A 127 -6.74 7.16 -0.69
C TYR A 127 -6.11 8.30 -1.47
N ILE A 128 -6.55 8.55 -2.70
CA ILE A 128 -6.13 9.71 -3.49
C ILE A 128 -6.60 11.00 -2.81
N ALA A 129 -7.81 11.03 -2.25
CA ALA A 129 -8.29 12.20 -1.49
C ALA A 129 -7.44 12.48 -0.25
N ASN A 130 -7.05 11.44 0.51
CA ASN A 130 -6.14 11.58 1.64
C ASN A 130 -4.76 12.09 1.19
N TYR A 131 -4.24 11.55 0.10
CA TYR A 131 -2.99 12.00 -0.50
C TYR A 131 -3.05 13.46 -0.94
N ASN A 132 -4.13 13.85 -1.61
CA ASN A 132 -4.35 15.23 -2.04
C ASN A 132 -4.38 16.19 -0.85
N ALA A 133 -5.07 15.82 0.23
CA ALA A 133 -5.12 16.61 1.45
C ALA A 133 -3.72 16.78 2.09
N GLN A 134 -2.93 15.71 2.09
CA GLN A 134 -1.60 15.71 2.69
C GLN A 134 -0.59 16.53 1.89
N PHE A 135 -0.65 16.48 0.56
CA PHE A 135 0.35 17.10 -0.32
C PHE A 135 -0.14 18.35 -1.06
N GLY A 136 -1.38 18.77 -0.84
CA GLY A 136 -1.95 19.94 -1.52
C GLY A 136 -2.12 19.74 -3.03
N THR A 137 -2.42 18.51 -3.45
CA THR A 137 -2.63 18.13 -4.86
C THR A 137 -4.11 17.94 -5.17
N ASN A 138 -4.45 17.66 -6.43
CA ASN A 138 -5.83 17.45 -6.87
C ASN A 138 -5.91 16.34 -7.93
N TYR A 139 -5.45 15.15 -7.57
CA TYR A 139 -5.53 13.97 -8.43
C TYR A 139 -6.87 13.25 -8.27
N ASN A 140 -7.21 12.39 -9.22
CA ASN A 140 -8.37 11.49 -9.20
C ASN A 140 -7.99 10.12 -9.80
N SER A 141 -8.84 9.12 -9.59
CA SER A 141 -8.62 7.77 -10.08
C SER A 141 -8.90 7.57 -11.58
N GLY A 142 -9.47 8.57 -12.24
CA GLY A 142 -9.71 8.58 -13.69
C GLY A 142 -8.53 9.18 -14.45
N ASP A 143 -8.80 10.26 -15.17
CA ASP A 143 -7.81 10.95 -16.03
C ASP A 143 -6.56 11.41 -15.27
N GLY A 144 -6.68 11.65 -13.97
CA GLY A 144 -5.59 12.06 -13.09
C GLY A 144 -4.73 10.93 -12.55
N PHE A 145 -5.09 9.66 -12.77
CA PHE A 145 -4.41 8.52 -12.16
C PHE A 145 -2.94 8.41 -12.56
N TYR A 146 -2.63 8.63 -13.83
CA TYR A 146 -1.25 8.59 -14.30
C TYR A 146 -0.39 9.73 -13.70
N ALA A 147 -0.96 10.92 -13.53
CA ALA A 147 -0.29 12.03 -12.88
C ALA A 147 -0.05 11.74 -11.38
N TYR A 148 -1.03 11.14 -10.70
CA TYR A 148 -0.91 10.65 -9.33
C TYR A 148 0.23 9.63 -9.20
N TYR A 149 0.28 8.62 -10.08
CA TYR A 149 1.36 7.64 -10.12
C TYR A 149 2.74 8.28 -10.25
N ARG A 150 2.88 9.23 -11.18
CA ARG A 150 4.15 9.94 -11.41
C ARG A 150 4.56 10.78 -10.20
N ASP A 151 3.62 11.47 -9.56
CA ASP A 151 3.90 12.27 -8.36
C ASP A 151 4.36 11.38 -7.21
N ILE A 152 3.71 10.22 -6.99
CA ILE A 152 4.18 9.22 -6.01
C ILE A 152 5.62 8.80 -6.31
N ALA A 153 5.93 8.44 -7.56
CA ALA A 153 7.27 8.03 -7.95
C ALA A 153 8.32 9.13 -7.67
N ASP A 154 7.98 10.37 -7.95
CA ASP A 154 8.85 11.52 -7.68
C ASP A 154 9.02 11.78 -6.17
N ARG A 155 7.95 11.64 -5.39
CA ARG A 155 7.99 11.81 -3.92
C ARG A 155 8.75 10.70 -3.22
N VAL A 156 8.66 9.47 -3.70
CA VAL A 156 9.50 8.36 -3.22
C VAL A 156 10.97 8.68 -3.47
N LYS A 157 11.34 9.13 -4.68
CA LYS A 157 12.71 9.55 -4.98
C LYS A 157 13.20 10.71 -4.10
N LYS A 158 12.30 11.61 -3.70
CA LYS A 158 12.57 12.73 -2.81
C LYS A 158 12.46 12.39 -1.32
N LYS A 159 12.20 11.12 -0.97
CA LYS A 159 12.03 10.64 0.41
C LYS A 159 10.91 11.37 1.17
N GLN A 160 9.84 11.71 0.47
CA GLN A 160 8.65 12.38 1.03
C GLN A 160 7.54 11.40 1.40
N ILE A 161 7.71 10.13 1.04
CA ILE A 161 6.83 9.01 1.39
C ILE A 161 7.66 8.03 2.20
N ASP A 162 7.19 7.68 3.39
CA ASP A 162 7.86 6.74 4.27
C ASP A 162 7.53 5.29 3.91
N ILE A 163 6.25 5.00 3.63
CA ILE A 163 5.78 3.68 3.20
C ILE A 163 4.97 3.79 1.90
N LEU A 164 5.37 3.03 0.90
CA LEU A 164 4.59 2.80 -0.31
C LEU A 164 3.89 1.44 -0.21
N LEU A 165 2.57 1.47 -0.05
CA LEU A 165 1.73 0.27 0.08
C LEU A 165 1.18 -0.11 -1.30
N VAL A 166 1.49 -1.32 -1.77
CA VAL A 166 1.17 -1.77 -3.13
C VAL A 166 0.57 -3.17 -3.15
N VAL A 167 -0.26 -3.43 -4.14
CA VAL A 167 -0.69 -4.79 -4.48
C VAL A 167 0.23 -5.33 -5.57
N ASN A 168 0.52 -6.59 -5.60
CA ASN A 168 1.47 -7.39 -6.41
C ASN A 168 1.99 -6.83 -7.76
N MET A 169 1.33 -5.82 -8.31
CA MET A 169 1.54 -5.34 -9.68
C MET A 169 2.74 -4.43 -9.91
N PHE A 170 3.34 -3.87 -8.86
CA PHE A 170 4.33 -2.79 -9.01
C PHE A 170 5.79 -3.21 -8.84
N LEU A 171 6.06 -4.51 -8.78
CA LEU A 171 7.44 -5.00 -8.64
C LEU A 171 8.27 -4.87 -9.92
N THR A 172 7.61 -4.69 -11.07
CA THR A 172 8.29 -4.55 -12.37
C THR A 172 8.25 -3.09 -12.84
N GLY A 173 9.40 -2.43 -12.84
CA GLY A 173 9.55 -1.10 -13.45
C GLY A 173 9.60 0.09 -12.49
N PHE A 174 9.42 -0.09 -11.19
CA PHE A 174 9.61 0.97 -10.21
C PHE A 174 11.08 0.99 -9.76
N ASP A 175 11.95 1.59 -10.57
CA ASP A 175 13.37 1.75 -10.20
C ASP A 175 13.56 3.03 -9.38
N SER A 176 13.78 2.85 -8.09
CA SER A 176 14.09 3.95 -7.19
C SER A 176 15.18 3.53 -6.20
N LYS A 177 16.34 4.17 -6.27
CA LYS A 177 17.47 3.90 -5.35
C LYS A 177 17.13 4.06 -3.86
N PRO A 178 16.23 4.99 -3.43
CA PRO A 178 15.86 5.11 -2.03
C PRO A 178 14.81 4.09 -1.57
N LEU A 179 14.37 3.16 -2.41
CA LEU A 179 13.37 2.17 -2.06
C LEU A 179 14.00 0.97 -1.35
N ASN A 180 13.44 0.59 -0.21
CA ASN A 180 13.77 -0.62 0.52
C ASN A 180 12.52 -1.49 0.66
N THR A 181 12.65 -2.79 0.45
CA THR A 181 11.53 -3.74 0.59
C THR A 181 11.45 -4.25 2.03
N LEU A 182 10.28 -4.18 2.62
CA LEU A 182 9.95 -4.74 3.93
C LEU A 182 9.45 -6.17 3.80
#